data_9da60e937d1a5cc0bb625de443eacc6c
#
_entry.id   9da60e937d1a5cc0bb625de443eacc6c
#
_cell.length_a   1.000
_cell.length_b   1.000
_cell.length_c   1.000
_cell.angle_alpha   90.00
_cell.angle_beta   90.00
_cell.angle_gamma   90.00
#
_symmetry.space_group_name_H-M   'P 1'
#
loop_
_entity.id
_entity.type
_entity.pdbx_description
1 polymer ?
#
loop_
_entity_poly.entity_id
_entity_poly.type
_entity_poly.pdbx_seq_one_letter_code
_entity_poly.pdbx_strand_id
1 'polypeptide(L)'
;MLPRRSIVPYDPDMAGKERAAREAWRAIFDFIMATSAERNAALGRASLTPNDARTLASIAPIAGGRSMRSLADEWRCDASTVTWIVDRLEARGLAERRPHPSDRRSRLVALTPAGGKLWSQIERAVYRPPKGLLELSERDLRAMRDAVMNLPTGSRRNTRPSRKVG
;
A
#
# COMPACT_ATOMS: atom_id res chain seq x y z
N MET A 1 15.91 -25.71 -1.75
CA MET A 1 17.24 -25.13 -1.48
C MET A 1 17.03 -23.64 -1.25
N LEU A 2 17.00 -23.19 0.00
CA LEU A 2 16.83 -21.78 0.35
C LEU A 2 18.08 -21.00 -0.08
N PRO A 3 17.94 -19.81 -0.71
CA PRO A 3 19.10 -19.02 -1.10
C PRO A 3 19.92 -18.63 0.14
N ARG A 4 21.25 -18.71 0.03
CA ARG A 4 22.17 -18.29 1.08
C ARG A 4 21.84 -16.86 1.50
N ARG A 5 21.58 -16.67 2.80
CA ARG A 5 21.39 -15.36 3.39
C ARG A 5 22.62 -14.50 3.11
N SER A 6 22.43 -13.42 2.35
CA SER A 6 23.47 -12.38 2.22
C SER A 6 23.71 -11.78 3.60
N ILE A 7 24.83 -12.05 4.20
CA ILE A 7 25.23 -11.47 5.48
C ILE A 7 25.68 -10.03 5.20
N VAL A 8 24.88 -9.05 5.64
CA VAL A 8 25.35 -7.66 5.72
C VAL A 8 26.45 -7.61 6.80
N PRO A 9 27.58 -6.91 6.55
CA PRO A 9 28.63 -6.79 7.54
C PRO A 9 28.05 -6.29 8.88
N TYR A 10 28.47 -6.91 9.96
CA TYR A 10 28.17 -6.50 11.33
C TYR A 10 28.84 -5.14 11.58
N ASP A 11 28.03 -4.14 11.92
CA ASP A 11 28.49 -2.84 12.40
C ASP A 11 28.43 -2.85 13.93
N PRO A 12 29.56 -2.90 14.63
CA PRO A 12 29.61 -3.00 16.09
C PRO A 12 29.13 -1.72 16.80
N ASP A 13 29.03 -0.60 16.09
CA ASP A 13 28.74 0.71 16.70
C ASP A 13 27.22 1.04 16.72
N MET A 14 26.38 0.17 16.14
CA MET A 14 24.94 0.38 16.15
C MET A 14 24.32 0.05 17.51
N ALA A 15 23.50 0.99 18.04
CA ALA A 15 22.69 0.75 19.22
C ALA A 15 21.78 -0.49 19.04
N GLY A 16 21.57 -1.29 20.07
CA GLY A 16 20.85 -2.57 20.00
C GLY A 16 19.47 -2.47 19.34
N LYS A 17 18.72 -1.37 19.58
CA LYS A 17 17.42 -1.10 18.96
C LYS A 17 17.52 -0.88 17.44
N GLU A 18 18.53 -0.17 16.98
CA GLU A 18 18.72 0.13 15.56
C GLU A 18 19.10 -1.14 14.78
N ARG A 19 19.96 -1.97 15.36
CA ARG A 19 20.28 -3.28 14.80
C ARG A 19 19.05 -4.18 14.69
N ALA A 20 18.25 -4.29 15.75
CA ALA A 20 17.02 -5.07 15.73
C ALA A 20 16.02 -4.56 14.70
N ALA A 21 15.89 -3.24 14.53
CA ALA A 21 15.03 -2.63 13.52
C ALA A 21 15.52 -2.97 12.10
N ARG A 22 16.83 -2.92 11.85
CA ARG A 22 17.43 -3.30 10.57
C ARG A 22 17.20 -4.77 10.24
N GLU A 23 17.38 -5.65 11.21
CA GLU A 23 17.17 -7.10 11.07
C GLU A 23 15.69 -7.41 10.76
N ALA A 24 14.77 -6.79 11.51
CA ALA A 24 13.33 -6.91 11.28
C ALA A 24 12.93 -6.42 9.90
N TRP A 25 13.39 -5.21 9.50
CA TRP A 25 13.10 -4.66 8.18
C TRP A 25 13.62 -5.55 7.06
N ARG A 26 14.84 -6.05 7.19
CA ARG A 26 15.42 -6.96 6.20
C ARG A 26 14.61 -8.24 6.07
N ALA A 27 14.25 -8.87 7.20
CA ALA A 27 13.43 -10.09 7.19
C ALA A 27 12.08 -9.87 6.50
N ILE A 28 11.42 -8.74 6.78
CA ILE A 28 10.15 -8.36 6.13
C ILE A 28 10.36 -8.16 4.62
N PHE A 29 11.39 -7.41 4.23
CA PHE A 29 11.66 -7.12 2.82
C PHE A 29 11.98 -8.40 2.04
N ASP A 30 12.88 -9.25 2.55
CA ASP A 30 13.26 -10.51 1.92
C ASP A 30 12.03 -11.44 1.77
N PHE A 31 11.17 -11.49 2.79
CA PHE A 31 9.94 -12.27 2.74
C PHE A 31 8.95 -11.73 1.68
N ILE A 32 8.77 -10.41 1.61
CA ILE A 32 7.91 -9.78 0.59
C ILE A 32 8.44 -10.08 -0.82
N MET A 33 9.75 -9.98 -1.02
CA MET A 33 10.37 -10.26 -2.32
C MET A 33 10.23 -11.73 -2.69
N ALA A 34 10.53 -12.65 -1.79
CA ALA A 34 10.44 -14.08 -2.02
C ALA A 34 9.00 -14.58 -2.31
N THR A 35 7.99 -13.89 -1.78
CA THR A 35 6.57 -14.26 -1.91
C THR A 35 5.82 -13.45 -2.96
N SER A 36 6.50 -12.56 -3.68
CA SER A 36 5.85 -11.65 -4.65
C SER A 36 5.37 -12.33 -5.94
N ALA A 37 5.93 -13.48 -6.30
CA ALA A 37 5.69 -14.13 -7.60
C ALA A 37 4.21 -14.45 -7.87
N GLU A 38 3.50 -15.05 -6.92
CA GLU A 38 2.07 -15.38 -7.08
C GLU A 38 1.20 -14.13 -7.24
N ARG A 39 1.48 -13.10 -6.42
CA ARG A 39 0.79 -11.81 -6.48
C ARG A 39 1.03 -11.12 -7.81
N ASN A 40 2.28 -11.06 -8.25
CA ASN A 40 2.66 -10.44 -9.52
C ASN A 40 2.05 -11.21 -10.71
N ALA A 41 2.01 -12.55 -10.65
CA ALA A 41 1.35 -13.35 -11.67
C ALA A 41 -0.17 -13.08 -11.73
N ALA A 42 -0.84 -12.93 -10.58
CA ALA A 42 -2.26 -12.58 -10.53
C ALA A 42 -2.52 -11.20 -11.15
N LEU A 43 -1.69 -10.21 -10.82
CA LEU A 43 -1.77 -8.87 -11.41
C LEU A 43 -1.48 -8.89 -12.91
N GLY A 44 -0.47 -9.65 -13.35
CA GLY A 44 -0.11 -9.81 -14.77
C GLY A 44 -1.24 -10.40 -15.60
N ARG A 45 -1.96 -11.41 -15.09
CA ARG A 45 -3.15 -11.96 -15.76
C ARG A 45 -4.26 -10.94 -15.95
N ALA A 46 -4.37 -9.99 -15.05
CA ALA A 46 -5.30 -8.86 -15.14
C ALA A 46 -4.71 -7.66 -15.90
N SER A 47 -3.49 -7.78 -16.43
CA SER A 47 -2.72 -6.68 -17.03
C SER A 47 -2.61 -5.45 -16.12
N LEU A 48 -2.49 -5.68 -14.81
CA LEU A 48 -2.33 -4.65 -13.78
C LEU A 48 -0.90 -4.60 -13.28
N THR A 49 -0.44 -3.40 -12.97
CA THR A 49 0.79 -3.19 -12.21
C THR A 49 0.49 -3.17 -10.70
N PRO A 50 1.49 -3.31 -9.83
CA PRO A 50 1.31 -3.11 -8.38
C PRO A 50 0.71 -1.73 -8.02
N ASN A 51 1.06 -0.68 -8.77
CA ASN A 51 0.48 0.67 -8.57
C ASN A 51 -0.99 0.74 -8.97
N ASP A 52 -1.41 0.03 -10.04
CA ASP A 52 -2.83 -0.09 -10.39
C ASP A 52 -3.61 -0.76 -9.28
N ALA A 53 -3.11 -1.89 -8.79
CA ALA A 53 -3.74 -2.64 -7.71
C ALA A 53 -3.85 -1.79 -6.43
N ARG A 54 -2.79 -1.05 -6.09
CA ARG A 54 -2.79 -0.12 -4.97
C ARG A 54 -3.87 0.96 -5.13
N THR A 55 -4.02 1.50 -6.32
CA THR A 55 -5.04 2.52 -6.63
C THR A 55 -6.45 1.94 -6.49
N LEU A 56 -6.71 0.78 -7.09
CA LEU A 56 -8.00 0.10 -6.97
C LEU A 56 -8.32 -0.20 -5.49
N ALA A 57 -7.35 -0.71 -4.72
CA ALA A 57 -7.50 -0.96 -3.29
C ALA A 57 -7.81 0.30 -2.47
N SER A 58 -7.19 1.43 -2.80
CA SER A 58 -7.41 2.71 -2.11
C SER A 58 -8.80 3.31 -2.41
N ILE A 59 -9.36 3.02 -3.57
CA ILE A 59 -10.65 3.58 -4.02
C ILE A 59 -11.81 2.64 -3.66
N ALA A 60 -11.63 1.33 -3.76
CA ALA A 60 -12.69 0.33 -3.63
C ALA A 60 -13.56 0.45 -2.35
N PRO A 61 -13.00 0.75 -1.16
CA PRO A 61 -13.80 0.85 0.06
C PRO A 61 -14.67 2.11 0.13
N ILE A 62 -14.49 3.08 -0.78
CA ILE A 62 -15.11 4.41 -0.70
C ILE A 62 -16.13 4.59 -1.81
N ALA A 63 -17.41 4.36 -1.50
CA ALA A 63 -18.50 4.42 -2.48
C ALA A 63 -18.59 5.75 -3.25
N GLY A 64 -18.26 6.88 -2.60
CA GLY A 64 -18.24 8.21 -3.23
C GLY A 64 -16.98 8.51 -4.04
N GLY A 65 -15.96 7.65 -3.99
CA GLY A 65 -14.64 7.91 -4.55
C GLY A 65 -13.73 8.75 -3.65
N ARG A 66 -12.52 9.00 -4.12
CA ARG A 66 -11.48 9.75 -3.38
C ARG A 66 -10.92 10.89 -4.21
N SER A 67 -10.56 11.99 -3.54
CA SER A 67 -9.93 13.10 -4.22
C SER A 67 -8.50 12.74 -4.66
N MET A 68 -8.04 13.31 -5.79
CA MET A 68 -6.67 13.16 -6.28
C MET A 68 -5.65 13.55 -5.21
N ARG A 69 -5.93 14.61 -4.47
CA ARG A 69 -5.09 15.06 -3.36
C ARG A 69 -5.00 14.03 -2.24
N SER A 70 -6.14 13.45 -1.83
CA SER A 70 -6.16 12.41 -0.80
C SER A 70 -5.35 11.17 -1.20
N LEU A 71 -5.37 10.79 -2.48
CA LEU A 71 -4.54 9.70 -3.00
C LEU A 71 -3.05 10.06 -3.00
N ALA A 72 -2.69 11.28 -3.41
CA ALA A 72 -1.31 11.76 -3.38
C ALA A 72 -0.75 11.80 -1.95
N ASP A 73 -1.54 12.31 -1.00
CA ASP A 73 -1.20 12.37 0.43
C ASP A 73 -0.99 10.96 1.01
N GLU A 74 -1.88 10.01 0.70
CA GLU A 74 -1.78 8.61 1.16
C GLU A 74 -0.53 7.93 0.59
N TRP A 75 -0.27 8.13 -0.69
CA TRP A 75 0.84 7.46 -1.37
C TRP A 75 2.16 8.20 -1.22
N ARG A 76 2.14 9.41 -0.67
CA ARG A 76 3.30 10.30 -0.52
C ARG A 76 4.04 10.48 -1.84
N CYS A 77 3.28 10.79 -2.87
CA CYS A 77 3.80 11.04 -4.20
C CYS A 77 3.21 12.33 -4.77
N ASP A 78 3.80 12.78 -5.86
CA ASP A 78 3.32 13.97 -6.55
C ASP A 78 1.97 13.75 -7.22
N ALA A 79 1.19 14.81 -7.34
CA ALA A 79 -0.12 14.80 -8.00
C ALA A 79 -0.03 14.30 -9.46
N SER A 80 1.09 14.55 -10.14
CA SER A 80 1.36 14.05 -11.49
C SER A 80 1.40 12.53 -11.56
N THR A 81 2.01 11.87 -10.56
CA THR A 81 2.05 10.40 -10.45
C THR A 81 0.64 9.84 -10.31
N VAL A 82 -0.18 10.41 -9.41
CA VAL A 82 -1.59 10.00 -9.25
C VAL A 82 -2.36 10.20 -10.55
N THR A 83 -2.18 11.36 -11.20
CA THR A 83 -2.83 11.68 -12.48
C THR A 83 -2.52 10.62 -13.52
N TRP A 84 -1.24 10.29 -13.72
CA TRP A 84 -0.82 9.29 -14.71
C TRP A 84 -1.42 7.90 -14.45
N ILE A 85 -1.47 7.46 -13.16
CA ILE A 85 -2.05 6.15 -12.83
C ILE A 85 -3.56 6.16 -13.07
N VAL A 86 -4.24 7.23 -12.67
CA VAL A 86 -5.70 7.36 -12.83
C VAL A 86 -6.06 7.43 -14.31
N ASP A 87 -5.33 8.21 -15.13
CA ASP A 87 -5.55 8.30 -16.59
C ASP A 87 -5.47 6.92 -17.24
N ARG A 88 -4.48 6.11 -16.84
CA ARG A 88 -4.34 4.74 -17.33
C ARG A 88 -5.50 3.84 -16.93
N LEU A 89 -6.01 3.97 -15.70
CA LEU A 89 -7.17 3.20 -15.25
C LEU A 89 -8.46 3.67 -15.94
N GLU A 90 -8.61 4.98 -16.18
CA GLU A 90 -9.74 5.52 -16.95
C GLU A 90 -9.72 5.05 -18.41
N ALA A 91 -8.55 5.08 -19.07
CA ALA A 91 -8.40 4.56 -20.43
C ALA A 91 -8.78 3.08 -20.57
N ARG A 92 -8.72 2.33 -19.45
CA ARG A 92 -9.15 0.93 -19.38
C ARG A 92 -10.60 0.76 -18.89
N GLY A 93 -11.30 1.84 -18.62
CA GLY A 93 -12.67 1.81 -18.08
C GLY A 93 -12.78 1.24 -16.66
N LEU A 94 -11.70 1.24 -15.87
CA LEU A 94 -11.66 0.68 -14.51
C LEU A 94 -11.91 1.72 -13.42
N ALA A 95 -11.60 2.99 -13.70
CA ALA A 95 -11.88 4.13 -12.84
C ALA A 95 -12.52 5.24 -13.66
N GLU A 96 -13.12 6.20 -12.98
CA GLU A 96 -13.67 7.40 -13.57
C GLU A 96 -13.50 8.60 -12.64
N ARG A 97 -13.38 9.81 -13.23
CA ARG A 97 -13.40 11.05 -12.48
C ARG A 97 -14.82 11.60 -12.41
N ARG A 98 -15.28 11.85 -11.19
CA ARG A 98 -16.60 12.45 -10.91
C ARG A 98 -16.44 13.85 -10.32
N PRO A 99 -17.40 14.78 -10.55
CA PRO A 99 -17.42 16.05 -9.82
C PRO A 99 -17.48 15.81 -8.32
N HIS A 100 -16.74 16.62 -7.55
CA HIS A 100 -16.88 16.61 -6.09
C HIS A 100 -18.23 17.28 -5.71
N PRO A 101 -19.05 16.71 -4.80
CA PRO A 101 -20.38 17.20 -4.51
C PRO A 101 -20.43 18.62 -3.93
N SER A 102 -19.39 19.05 -3.22
CA SER A 102 -19.32 20.37 -2.57
C SER A 102 -18.21 21.28 -3.10
N ASP A 103 -17.35 20.80 -3.99
CA ASP A 103 -16.23 21.58 -4.56
C ASP A 103 -16.11 21.36 -6.06
N ARG A 104 -16.62 22.31 -6.84
CA ARG A 104 -16.63 22.26 -8.31
C ARG A 104 -15.22 22.23 -8.94
N ARG A 105 -14.19 22.63 -8.19
CA ARG A 105 -12.79 22.63 -8.67
C ARG A 105 -12.10 21.31 -8.41
N SER A 106 -12.69 20.45 -7.58
CA SER A 106 -12.15 19.16 -7.21
C SER A 106 -12.82 18.03 -7.98
N ARG A 107 -12.08 16.95 -8.20
CA ARG A 107 -12.58 15.71 -8.79
C ARG A 107 -12.36 14.56 -7.82
N LEU A 108 -13.33 13.67 -7.76
CA LEU A 108 -13.22 12.39 -7.09
C LEU A 108 -12.92 11.31 -8.10
N VAL A 109 -12.06 10.39 -7.74
CA VAL A 109 -11.79 9.16 -8.50
C VAL A 109 -12.60 8.04 -7.87
N ALA A 110 -13.44 7.40 -8.65
CA ALA A 110 -14.27 6.28 -8.22
C ALA A 110 -14.02 5.06 -9.12
N LEU A 111 -14.30 3.87 -8.63
CA LEU A 111 -14.33 2.68 -9.49
C LEU A 111 -15.57 2.70 -10.37
N THR A 112 -15.39 2.29 -11.63
CA THR A 112 -16.52 1.89 -12.46
C THR A 112 -17.05 0.51 -12.01
N PRO A 113 -18.24 0.08 -12.44
CA PRO A 113 -18.71 -1.29 -12.21
C PRO A 113 -17.70 -2.35 -12.69
N ALA A 114 -17.04 -2.12 -13.82
CA ALA A 114 -16.00 -3.00 -14.36
C ALA A 114 -14.76 -3.02 -13.45
N GLY A 115 -14.32 -1.86 -12.95
CA GLY A 115 -13.21 -1.74 -12.02
C GLY A 115 -13.50 -2.45 -10.69
N GLY A 116 -14.72 -2.28 -10.15
CA GLY A 116 -15.17 -2.96 -8.94
C GLY A 116 -15.20 -4.48 -9.10
N LYS A 117 -15.73 -4.98 -10.23
CA LYS A 117 -15.74 -6.41 -10.55
C LYS A 117 -14.32 -6.98 -10.67
N LEU A 118 -13.44 -6.29 -11.39
CA LEU A 118 -12.05 -6.70 -11.54
C LEU A 118 -11.33 -6.72 -10.19
N TRP A 119 -11.50 -5.66 -9.36
CA TRP A 119 -10.90 -5.62 -8.04
C TRP A 119 -11.34 -6.79 -7.17
N SER A 120 -12.65 -7.08 -7.10
CA SER A 120 -13.19 -8.20 -6.33
C SER A 120 -12.62 -9.56 -6.75
N GLN A 121 -12.25 -9.71 -8.02
CA GLN A 121 -11.63 -10.94 -8.54
C GLN A 121 -10.16 -11.08 -8.12
N ILE A 122 -9.41 -9.97 -8.10
CA ILE A 122 -7.96 -10.01 -7.83
C ILE A 122 -7.62 -9.77 -6.35
N GLU A 123 -8.48 -9.12 -5.57
CA GLU A 123 -8.25 -8.79 -4.17
C GLU A 123 -7.83 -10.00 -3.35
N ARG A 124 -8.56 -11.12 -3.51
CA ARG A 124 -8.26 -12.39 -2.83
C ARG A 124 -6.86 -12.91 -3.18
N ALA A 125 -6.42 -12.73 -4.43
CA ALA A 125 -5.09 -13.16 -4.85
C ALA A 125 -4.00 -12.20 -4.34
N VAL A 126 -4.29 -10.90 -4.32
CA VAL A 126 -3.35 -9.86 -3.82
C VAL A 126 -3.10 -10.01 -2.33
N TYR A 127 -4.16 -10.25 -1.55
CA TYR A 127 -4.09 -10.39 -0.08
C TYR A 127 -4.03 -11.83 0.40
N ARG A 128 -3.87 -12.80 -0.49
CA ARG A 128 -3.69 -14.19 -0.09
C ARG A 128 -2.44 -14.32 0.77
N PRO A 129 -2.56 -14.84 2.02
CA PRO A 129 -1.39 -15.01 2.84
C PRO A 129 -0.42 -16.02 2.21
N PRO A 130 0.87 -15.67 2.11
CA PRO A 130 1.89 -16.63 1.67
C PRO A 130 1.93 -17.83 2.61
N LYS A 131 2.22 -19.02 2.05
CA LYS A 131 2.20 -20.29 2.81
C LYS A 131 3.02 -20.23 4.10
N GLY A 132 4.20 -19.61 4.08
CA GLY A 132 5.05 -19.48 5.25
C GLY A 132 4.41 -18.73 6.43
N LEU A 133 3.42 -17.86 6.20
CA LEU A 133 2.67 -17.24 7.30
C LEU A 133 1.72 -18.22 7.96
N LEU A 134 1.21 -19.20 7.23
CA LEU A 134 0.28 -20.20 7.78
C LEU A 134 0.99 -21.23 8.68
N GLU A 135 2.32 -21.25 8.66
CA GLU A 135 3.15 -22.12 9.54
C GLU A 135 3.41 -21.49 10.91
N LEU A 136 3.12 -20.18 11.06
CA LEU A 136 3.26 -19.48 12.33
C LEU A 136 2.09 -19.78 13.28
N SER A 137 2.35 -19.71 14.59
CA SER A 137 1.27 -19.75 15.58
C SER A 137 0.35 -18.55 15.47
N GLU A 138 -0.92 -18.69 15.85
CA GLU A 138 -1.88 -17.57 15.87
C GLU A 138 -1.39 -16.43 16.76
N ARG A 139 -0.69 -16.74 17.86
CA ARG A 139 -0.07 -15.76 18.76
C ARG A 139 0.95 -14.90 18.01
N ASP A 140 1.85 -15.53 17.24
CA ASP A 140 2.90 -14.82 16.51
C ASP A 140 2.33 -13.99 15.36
N LEU A 141 1.32 -14.51 14.68
CA LEU A 141 0.60 -13.76 13.63
C LEU A 141 -0.07 -12.50 14.20
N ARG A 142 -0.70 -12.61 15.37
CA ARG A 142 -1.31 -11.46 16.06
C ARG A 142 -0.25 -10.45 16.50
N ALA A 143 0.85 -10.90 17.10
CA ALA A 143 1.94 -10.04 17.52
C ALA A 143 2.57 -9.29 16.34
N MET A 144 2.80 -9.98 15.22
CA MET A 144 3.30 -9.38 13.98
C MET A 144 2.33 -8.32 13.42
N ARG A 145 1.03 -8.65 13.33
CA ARG A 145 0.00 -7.70 12.90
C ARG A 145 0.01 -6.45 13.77
N ASP A 146 -0.02 -6.62 15.09
CA ASP A 146 -0.10 -5.51 16.04
C ASP A 146 1.16 -4.64 15.98
N ALA A 147 2.34 -5.24 15.84
CA ALA A 147 3.58 -4.53 15.67
C ALA A 147 3.55 -3.66 14.39
N VAL A 148 3.09 -4.22 13.26
CA VAL A 148 2.99 -3.49 11.98
C VAL A 148 1.94 -2.37 12.04
N MET A 149 0.77 -2.64 12.65
CA MET A 149 -0.30 -1.64 12.78
C MET A 149 0.08 -0.46 13.68
N ASN A 150 0.99 -0.65 14.62
CA ASN A 150 1.49 0.40 15.50
C ASN A 150 2.69 1.18 14.91
N LEU A 151 3.19 0.80 13.74
CA LEU A 151 4.23 1.58 13.07
C LEU A 151 3.68 2.98 12.73
N PRO A 152 4.45 4.06 13.01
CA PRO A 152 4.05 5.41 12.64
C PRO A 152 4.07 5.52 11.10
N THR A 153 2.94 5.23 10.48
CA THR A 153 2.70 5.52 9.07
C THR A 153 2.54 7.02 8.96
N GLY A 154 3.63 7.77 8.90
CA GLY A 154 3.81 9.21 8.73
C GLY A 154 2.63 10.16 8.46
N SER A 155 1.41 9.79 8.76
CA SER A 155 0.17 10.57 8.62
C SER A 155 -0.21 11.31 9.92
N ARG A 156 0.71 11.54 10.84
CA ARG A 156 0.46 12.54 11.88
C ARG A 156 0.72 13.91 11.27
N ARG A 157 -0.36 14.55 10.82
CA ARG A 157 -0.35 16.01 10.65
C ARG A 157 0.30 16.62 11.87
N ASN A 158 1.40 17.32 11.64
CA ASN A 158 2.02 18.20 12.63
C ASN A 158 1.02 19.34 12.90
N THR A 159 0.08 19.14 13.82
CA THR A 159 -0.70 20.23 14.41
C THR A 159 0.27 20.98 15.32
N ARG A 160 1.06 21.88 14.71
CA ARG A 160 1.71 22.95 15.46
C ARG A 160 0.60 23.70 16.20
N PRO A 161 0.64 23.76 17.55
CA PRO A 161 -0.26 24.66 18.24
C PRO A 161 0.07 26.08 17.78
N SER A 162 -0.92 26.77 17.25
CA SER A 162 -0.84 28.20 16.94
C SER A 162 -0.44 28.94 18.21
N ARG A 163 0.77 29.45 18.21
CA ARG A 163 1.27 30.39 19.24
C ARG A 163 0.35 31.60 19.17
N LYS A 164 -0.55 31.73 20.14
CA LYS A 164 -1.23 33.00 20.40
C LYS A 164 -0.15 34.02 20.77
N VAL A 165 0.06 34.99 19.88
CA VAL A 165 0.75 36.21 20.18
C VAL A 165 -0.26 37.09 20.90
N GLY A 166 0.00 37.38 22.19
CA GLY A 166 -0.67 38.41 22.97
C GLY A 166 -0.11 39.78 22.65
#